data_270625a129861ad458e1ed12cc27d607
#
_entry.id   270625a129861ad458e1ed12cc27d607
#
_cell.length_a   1.000
_cell.length_b   1.000
_cell.length_c   1.000
_cell.angle_alpha   90.00
_cell.angle_beta   90.00
_cell.angle_gamma   90.00
#
_symmetry.space_group_name_H-M   'P 1'
#
loop_
_entity.id
_entity.type
_entity.pdbx_description
1 polymer ?
#
loop_
_entity_poly.entity_id
_entity_poly.type
_entity_poly.pdbx_seq_one_letter_code
_entity_poly.pdbx_strand_id
1 'polypeptide(L)'
;DVLDLVFSGDVGSTQQGSIDIAFGLQYREEAFDVKRDKDSIVEFDSGGNLIKPADLLFLGGGSETSANRNAIALFTELSVPIINKFQVNGAIRYEELENDSSFDPKISLRYEISDNLIFRASLSTSFREASLSQLYASGVGLQGIQDFNEDGTPKGGTTFIRIAQDGNANLSP
;
A
#
# COMPACT_ATOMS: atom_id res chain seq x y z
N ASP A 1 9.95 10.03 -4.84
CA ASP A 1 9.60 11.27 -5.57
C ASP A 1 8.25 11.11 -6.24
N VAL A 2 7.49 12.23 -6.33
CA VAL A 2 6.18 12.26 -7.01
C VAL A 2 6.10 13.49 -7.89
N LEU A 3 5.63 13.32 -9.12
CA LEU A 3 5.33 14.38 -10.06
C LEU A 3 3.87 14.25 -10.49
N ASP A 4 3.10 15.30 -10.27
CA ASP A 4 1.70 15.40 -10.67
C ASP A 4 1.51 16.51 -11.72
N LEU A 5 0.78 16.19 -12.79
CA LEU A 5 0.28 17.14 -13.77
C LEU A 5 -1.24 17.04 -13.76
N VAL A 6 -1.92 18.14 -13.45
CA VAL A 6 -3.39 18.17 -13.35
C VAL A 6 -3.92 19.35 -14.18
N PHE A 7 -4.94 19.05 -14.97
CA PHE A 7 -5.71 20.02 -15.73
C PHE A 7 -7.16 19.94 -15.28
N SER A 8 -7.79 21.08 -15.09
CA SER A 8 -9.19 21.17 -14.72
C SER A 8 -9.89 22.33 -15.42
N GLY A 9 -11.16 22.19 -15.67
CA GLY A 9 -11.99 23.21 -16.30
C GLY A 9 -13.42 22.74 -16.52
N ASP A 10 -14.25 23.63 -17.04
CA ASP A 10 -15.62 23.33 -17.42
C ASP A 10 -15.67 22.83 -18.87
N VAL A 11 -16.45 21.80 -19.09
CA VAL A 11 -16.66 21.18 -20.43
C VAL A 11 -18.07 21.38 -20.94
N GLY A 12 -18.90 22.07 -20.19
CA GLY A 12 -20.29 22.34 -20.54
C GLY A 12 -21.10 22.79 -19.34
N SER A 13 -22.41 22.87 -19.54
CA SER A 13 -23.32 23.24 -18.46
C SER A 13 -24.66 22.53 -18.57
N THR A 14 -25.26 22.27 -17.43
CA THR A 14 -26.67 21.92 -17.29
C THR A 14 -27.48 23.17 -16.94
N GLN A 15 -28.78 23.06 -16.81
CA GLN A 15 -29.60 24.14 -16.25
C GLN A 15 -29.28 24.46 -14.78
N GLN A 16 -28.49 23.61 -14.14
CA GLN A 16 -28.19 23.67 -12.71
C GLN A 16 -26.75 24.16 -12.40
N GLY A 17 -25.90 24.29 -13.42
CA GLY A 17 -24.52 24.76 -13.28
C GLY A 17 -23.57 24.13 -14.27
N SER A 18 -22.27 24.41 -14.11
CA SER A 18 -21.21 23.88 -14.94
C SER A 18 -21.02 22.37 -14.76
N ILE A 19 -20.57 21.74 -15.83
CA ILE A 19 -20.02 20.38 -15.80
C ILE A 19 -18.52 20.52 -15.74
N ASP A 20 -17.94 20.16 -14.61
CA ASP A 20 -16.52 20.31 -14.37
C ASP A 20 -15.79 19.00 -14.60
N ILE A 21 -14.62 19.08 -15.26
CA ILE A 21 -13.74 17.95 -15.48
C ILE A 21 -12.36 18.27 -14.91
N ALA A 22 -11.75 17.24 -14.34
CA ALA A 22 -10.32 17.21 -14.09
C ALA A 22 -9.72 15.95 -14.69
N PHE A 23 -8.50 16.05 -15.23
CA PHE A 23 -7.71 14.93 -15.64
C PHE A 23 -6.25 15.18 -15.33
N GLY A 24 -5.52 14.12 -15.08
CA GLY A 24 -4.12 14.27 -14.73
C GLY A 24 -3.32 13.01 -14.93
N LEU A 25 -2.01 13.22 -14.85
CA LEU A 25 -0.98 12.22 -14.89
C LEU A 25 -0.15 12.34 -13.63
N GLN A 26 0.15 11.19 -13.01
CA GLN A 26 1.06 11.09 -11.88
C GLN A 26 2.20 10.14 -12.25
N TYR A 27 3.43 10.55 -11.96
CA TYR A 27 4.59 9.68 -11.94
C TYR A 27 5.10 9.59 -10.51
N ARG A 28 5.33 8.37 -10.04
CA ARG A 28 5.84 8.09 -8.69
C ARG A 28 7.05 7.18 -8.76
N GLU A 29 8.08 7.54 -8.04
CA GLU A 29 9.27 6.73 -7.82
C GLU A 29 9.42 6.46 -6.32
N GLU A 30 9.54 5.21 -5.96
CA GLU A 30 9.75 4.74 -4.60
C GLU A 30 11.08 4.01 -4.51
N ALA A 31 11.83 4.28 -3.44
CA ALA A 31 13.06 3.59 -3.11
C ALA A 31 13.01 3.11 -1.66
N PHE A 32 13.56 1.95 -1.44
CA PHE A 32 13.67 1.32 -0.13
C PHE A 32 15.08 0.78 0.06
N ASP A 33 15.81 1.38 1.00
CA ASP A 33 17.18 0.98 1.32
C ASP A 33 17.28 0.64 2.80
N VAL A 34 17.78 -0.54 3.09
CA VAL A 34 18.17 -0.97 4.44
C VAL A 34 19.68 -1.14 4.47
N LYS A 35 20.36 -0.26 5.18
CA LYS A 35 21.79 -0.37 5.47
C LYS A 35 21.96 -0.80 6.91
N ARG A 36 22.87 -1.72 7.14
CA ARG A 36 23.13 -2.28 8.45
C ARG A 36 24.60 -2.10 8.83
N ASP A 37 24.84 -1.93 10.11
CA ASP A 37 26.20 -2.06 10.63
C ASP A 37 26.67 -3.52 10.41
N LYS A 38 27.96 -3.66 10.13
CA LYS A 38 28.61 -4.99 9.84
C LYS A 38 28.35 -6.03 10.92
N ASP A 39 28.19 -5.59 12.18
CA ASP A 39 27.97 -6.45 13.34
C ASP A 39 26.48 -6.84 13.50
N SER A 40 25.60 -6.25 12.68
CA SER A 40 24.15 -6.57 12.60
C SER A 40 23.79 -7.39 11.39
N ILE A 41 24.73 -7.67 10.48
CA ILE A 41 24.49 -8.44 9.28
C ILE A 41 24.41 -9.94 9.63
N VAL A 42 23.33 -10.58 9.15
CA VAL A 42 23.10 -12.01 9.26
C VAL A 42 23.22 -12.62 7.87
N GLU A 43 23.95 -13.71 7.75
CA GLU A 43 24.12 -14.40 6.47
C GLU A 43 23.51 -15.80 6.53
N PHE A 44 22.78 -16.16 5.46
CA PHE A 44 22.18 -17.46 5.26
C PHE A 44 22.74 -18.13 4.02
N ASP A 45 22.79 -19.45 4.01
CA ASP A 45 23.11 -20.22 2.82
C ASP A 45 21.90 -20.31 1.86
N SER A 46 22.09 -20.89 0.69
CA SER A 46 21.03 -21.11 -0.29
C SER A 46 19.92 -22.04 0.20
N GLY A 47 20.12 -22.77 1.28
CA GLY A 47 19.14 -23.61 1.93
C GLY A 47 18.40 -22.93 3.08
N GLY A 48 18.68 -21.65 3.35
CA GLY A 48 18.09 -20.88 4.45
C GLY A 48 18.72 -21.18 5.82
N ASN A 49 19.87 -21.88 5.88
CA ASN A 49 20.56 -22.12 7.14
C ASN A 49 21.43 -20.92 7.51
N LEU A 50 21.45 -20.59 8.79
CA LEU A 50 22.24 -19.48 9.31
C LEU A 50 23.75 -19.82 9.22
N ILE A 51 24.50 -19.07 8.41
CA ILE A 51 25.96 -19.17 8.28
C ILE A 51 26.66 -18.25 9.27
N LYS A 52 26.19 -16.98 9.36
CA LYS A 52 26.76 -15.97 10.23
C LYS A 52 25.66 -15.28 11.04
N PRO A 53 25.67 -15.40 12.37
CA PRO A 53 24.78 -14.61 13.23
C PRO A 53 25.26 -13.16 13.36
N ALA A 54 24.37 -12.28 13.78
CA ALA A 54 24.75 -10.93 14.18
C ALA A 54 25.61 -10.97 15.45
N ASP A 55 26.72 -10.23 15.46
CA ASP A 55 27.68 -10.28 16.57
C ASP A 55 27.19 -9.52 17.81
N LEU A 56 26.56 -8.35 17.62
CA LEU A 56 26.14 -7.49 18.73
C LEU A 56 24.74 -7.79 19.26
N LEU A 57 23.86 -8.33 18.44
CA LEU A 57 22.46 -8.51 18.79
C LEU A 57 22.02 -9.95 18.51
N PHE A 58 22.18 -10.83 19.48
CA PHE A 58 21.58 -12.17 19.41
C PHE A 58 20.04 -12.11 19.26
N LEU A 59 19.43 -10.93 19.51
CA LEU A 59 17.99 -10.67 19.45
C LEU A 59 17.50 -10.18 18.08
N GLY A 60 18.40 -9.79 17.17
CA GLY A 60 17.99 -9.22 15.90
C GLY A 60 19.11 -9.21 14.87
N GLY A 61 18.84 -8.66 13.73
CA GLY A 61 19.76 -8.58 12.59
C GLY A 61 19.00 -8.72 11.28
N GLY A 62 19.72 -8.87 10.18
CA GLY A 62 19.16 -9.11 8.87
C GLY A 62 20.14 -8.84 7.75
N SER A 63 19.67 -8.94 6.52
CA SER A 63 20.44 -8.60 5.33
C SER A 63 20.26 -7.13 4.96
N GLU A 64 21.24 -6.56 4.26
CA GLU A 64 21.04 -5.30 3.57
C GLU A 64 20.14 -5.52 2.37
N THR A 65 19.33 -4.51 2.06
CA THR A 65 18.38 -4.58 0.95
C THR A 65 18.31 -3.23 0.26
N SER A 66 18.31 -3.24 -1.05
CA SER A 66 18.02 -2.06 -1.88
C SER A 66 17.01 -2.46 -2.94
N ALA A 67 15.91 -1.73 -3.02
CA ALA A 67 14.85 -1.93 -4.00
C ALA A 67 14.27 -0.58 -4.42
N ASN A 68 13.85 -0.49 -5.67
CA ASN A 68 13.14 0.66 -6.20
C ASN A 68 12.01 0.19 -7.12
N ARG A 69 11.03 1.05 -7.34
CA ARG A 69 9.98 0.86 -8.33
C ARG A 69 9.42 2.18 -8.81
N ASN A 70 8.82 2.14 -9.98
CA ASN A 70 8.14 3.27 -10.59
C ASN A 70 6.66 2.93 -10.80
N ALA A 71 5.81 3.95 -10.72
CA ALA A 71 4.40 3.85 -11.06
C ALA A 71 3.98 5.07 -11.90
N ILE A 72 3.13 4.83 -12.88
CA ILE A 72 2.49 5.88 -13.69
C ILE A 72 0.99 5.71 -13.55
N ALA A 73 0.29 6.80 -13.22
CA ALA A 73 -1.15 6.79 -13.13
C ALA A 73 -1.77 7.87 -14.00
N LEU A 74 -2.89 7.53 -14.60
CA LEU A 74 -3.80 8.45 -15.28
C LEU A 74 -5.09 8.51 -14.49
N PHE A 75 -5.64 9.70 -14.30
CA PHE A 75 -6.90 9.86 -13.62
C PHE A 75 -7.77 10.92 -14.28
N THR A 76 -9.06 10.74 -14.17
CA THR A 76 -10.04 11.74 -14.57
C THR A 76 -11.18 11.78 -13.56
N GLU A 77 -11.72 12.96 -13.36
CA GLU A 77 -12.88 13.20 -12.51
C GLU A 77 -13.86 14.11 -13.26
N LEU A 78 -15.14 13.78 -13.17
CA LEU A 78 -16.25 14.53 -13.76
C LEU A 78 -17.25 14.84 -12.66
N SER A 79 -17.66 16.12 -12.61
CA SER A 79 -18.66 16.62 -11.67
C SER A 79 -19.83 17.19 -12.44
N VAL A 80 -21.03 16.64 -12.20
CA VAL A 80 -22.24 17.00 -12.93
C VAL A 80 -23.36 17.38 -11.97
N PRO A 81 -23.84 18.63 -11.99
CA PRO A 81 -25.09 19.00 -11.32
C PRO A 81 -26.28 18.49 -12.14
N ILE A 82 -27.01 17.50 -11.62
CA ILE A 82 -28.12 16.84 -12.35
C ILE A 82 -29.41 17.64 -12.23
N ILE A 83 -29.78 17.96 -11.00
CA ILE A 83 -30.93 18.81 -10.65
C ILE A 83 -30.53 19.75 -9.52
N ASN A 84 -31.42 20.69 -9.22
CA ASN A 84 -31.17 21.61 -8.09
C ASN A 84 -30.80 20.87 -6.82
N LYS A 85 -29.71 21.28 -6.17
CA LYS A 85 -29.17 20.67 -4.92
C LYS A 85 -28.73 19.20 -5.03
N PHE A 86 -28.66 18.61 -6.26
CA PHE A 86 -28.19 17.25 -6.47
C PHE A 86 -27.06 17.20 -7.50
N GLN A 87 -25.93 16.69 -7.06
CA GLN A 87 -24.68 16.58 -7.82
C GLN A 87 -24.19 15.12 -7.80
N VAL A 88 -23.68 14.69 -8.93
CA VAL A 88 -23.01 13.39 -9.08
C VAL A 88 -21.58 13.62 -9.55
N ASN A 89 -20.64 12.92 -8.91
CA ASN A 89 -19.25 12.91 -9.34
C ASN A 89 -18.86 11.49 -9.71
N GLY A 90 -18.21 11.37 -10.87
CA GLY A 90 -17.57 10.14 -11.33
C GLY A 90 -16.06 10.34 -11.38
N ALA A 91 -15.28 9.37 -10.97
CA ALA A 91 -13.84 9.38 -11.13
C ALA A 91 -13.33 8.02 -11.55
N ILE A 92 -12.24 8.01 -12.29
CA ILE A 92 -11.54 6.81 -12.73
C ILE A 92 -10.05 7.08 -12.55
N ARG A 93 -9.34 6.09 -11.98
CA ARG A 93 -7.89 6.06 -11.92
C ARG A 93 -7.41 4.75 -12.53
N TYR A 94 -6.46 4.84 -13.43
CA TYR A 94 -5.69 3.72 -13.92
C TYR A 94 -4.24 3.93 -13.51
N GLU A 95 -3.63 2.92 -12.92
CA GLU A 95 -2.25 2.96 -12.48
C GLU A 95 -1.50 1.73 -13.04
N GLU A 96 -0.42 2.00 -13.74
CA GLU A 96 0.55 1.01 -14.22
C GLU A 96 1.68 0.93 -13.23
N LEU A 97 1.92 -0.27 -12.72
CA LEU A 97 2.95 -0.62 -11.77
C LEU A 97 3.97 -1.52 -12.46
N GLU A 98 5.10 -1.76 -11.86
CA GLU A 98 6.17 -2.55 -12.46
C GLU A 98 5.73 -3.99 -12.82
N ASN A 99 4.91 -4.63 -11.99
CA ASN A 99 4.47 -6.01 -12.15
C ASN A 99 2.95 -6.20 -12.19
N ASP A 100 2.18 -5.11 -12.10
CA ASP A 100 0.73 -5.16 -12.02
C ASP A 100 0.09 -3.86 -12.54
N SER A 101 -1.23 -3.82 -12.61
CA SER A 101 -1.98 -2.61 -12.93
C SER A 101 -3.26 -2.55 -12.13
N SER A 102 -3.72 -1.36 -11.81
CA SER A 102 -5.00 -1.17 -11.16
C SER A 102 -5.95 -0.30 -11.97
N PHE A 103 -7.25 -0.57 -11.81
CA PHE A 103 -8.33 0.25 -12.34
C PHE A 103 -9.35 0.52 -11.25
N ASP A 104 -9.41 1.76 -10.81
CA ASP A 104 -10.17 2.18 -9.64
C ASP A 104 -11.25 3.21 -10.01
N PRO A 105 -12.47 2.76 -10.34
CA PRO A 105 -13.62 3.62 -10.52
C PRO A 105 -14.21 4.06 -9.18
N LYS A 106 -14.76 5.28 -9.19
CA LYS A 106 -15.49 5.87 -8.08
C LYS A 106 -16.71 6.61 -8.59
N ILE A 107 -17.83 6.46 -7.90
CA ILE A 107 -19.00 7.29 -8.06
C ILE A 107 -19.41 7.85 -6.70
N SER A 108 -19.80 9.10 -6.68
CA SER A 108 -20.34 9.72 -5.47
C SER A 108 -21.48 10.66 -5.81
N LEU A 109 -22.35 10.86 -4.87
CA LEU A 109 -23.47 11.77 -4.97
C LEU A 109 -23.57 12.65 -3.73
N ARG A 110 -24.08 13.86 -3.94
CA ARG A 110 -24.38 14.83 -2.91
C ARG A 110 -25.77 15.39 -3.17
N TYR A 111 -26.63 15.32 -2.18
CA TYR A 111 -27.98 15.85 -2.24
C TYR A 111 -28.29 16.73 -1.01
N GLU A 112 -28.63 17.97 -1.25
CA GLU A 112 -29.06 18.89 -0.22
C GLU A 112 -30.58 18.76 -0.02
N ILE A 113 -30.98 17.96 0.94
CA ILE A 113 -32.41 17.69 1.26
C ILE A 113 -33.05 18.99 1.76
N SER A 114 -32.32 19.73 2.59
CA SER A 114 -32.73 21.04 3.12
C SER A 114 -31.49 21.89 3.41
N ASP A 115 -31.66 23.14 3.79
CA ASP A 115 -30.54 24.04 4.10
C ASP A 115 -29.69 23.53 5.29
N ASN A 116 -30.23 22.67 6.12
CA ASN A 116 -29.55 22.11 7.29
C ASN A 116 -29.24 20.60 7.16
N LEU A 117 -29.62 19.95 6.05
CA LEU A 117 -29.44 18.50 5.89
C LEU A 117 -28.89 18.16 4.49
N ILE A 118 -27.72 17.54 4.48
CA ILE A 118 -27.07 17.06 3.26
C ILE A 118 -26.88 15.54 3.35
N PHE A 119 -27.36 14.83 2.35
CA PHE A 119 -27.08 13.42 2.14
C PHE A 119 -25.89 13.26 1.18
N ARG A 120 -24.97 12.34 1.53
CA ARG A 120 -23.83 11.96 0.68
C ARG A 120 -23.70 10.45 0.66
N ALA A 121 -23.41 9.91 -0.51
CA ALA A 121 -23.07 8.51 -0.68
C ALA A 121 -21.92 8.37 -1.68
N SER A 122 -21.11 7.34 -1.51
CA SER A 122 -20.04 7.01 -2.46
C SER A 122 -19.83 5.51 -2.54
N LEU A 123 -19.44 5.06 -3.73
CA LEU A 123 -19.01 3.71 -4.00
C LEU A 123 -17.71 3.79 -4.79
N SER A 124 -16.69 3.05 -4.38
CA SER A 124 -15.40 2.99 -5.08
C SER A 124 -14.75 1.64 -4.87
N THR A 125 -13.91 1.25 -5.83
CA THR A 125 -12.87 0.26 -5.60
C THR A 125 -11.63 0.94 -5.07
N SER A 126 -10.73 0.17 -4.47
CA SER A 126 -9.42 0.63 -4.08
C SER A 126 -8.43 -0.52 -4.21
N PHE A 127 -7.26 -0.19 -4.68
CA PHE A 127 -6.13 -1.10 -4.84
C PHE A 127 -5.04 -0.74 -3.82
N ARG A 128 -4.33 -1.74 -3.35
CA ARG A 128 -3.15 -1.54 -2.52
C ARG A 128 -2.04 -2.49 -2.94
N GLU A 129 -1.02 -1.95 -3.55
CA GLU A 129 0.21 -2.68 -3.82
C GLU A 129 0.97 -2.99 -2.52
N ALA A 130 1.65 -4.14 -2.49
CA ALA A 130 2.54 -4.47 -1.40
C ALA A 130 3.68 -3.45 -1.31
N SER A 131 4.05 -3.01 -0.11
CA SER A 131 5.17 -2.09 0.05
C SER A 131 6.50 -2.77 -0.29
N LEU A 132 7.51 -2.00 -0.73
CA LEU A 132 8.86 -2.52 -0.98
C LEU A 132 9.44 -3.24 0.24
N SER A 133 9.08 -2.80 1.45
CA SER A 133 9.50 -3.49 2.68
C SER A 133 8.81 -4.85 2.85
N GLN A 134 7.56 -5.00 2.44
CA GLN A 134 6.87 -6.30 2.47
C GLN A 134 7.41 -7.27 1.42
N LEU A 135 7.88 -6.73 0.28
CA LEU A 135 8.45 -7.52 -0.79
C LEU A 135 9.90 -7.95 -0.50
N TYR A 136 10.72 -7.07 0.07
CA TYR A 136 12.17 -7.24 0.06
C TYR A 136 12.85 -7.09 1.43
N ALA A 137 12.16 -6.66 2.49
CA ALA A 137 12.80 -6.54 3.80
C ALA A 137 13.17 -7.91 4.36
N SER A 138 14.37 -8.00 4.92
CA SER A 138 14.84 -9.18 5.64
C SER A 138 15.18 -8.81 7.08
N GLY A 139 14.85 -9.68 7.99
CA GLY A 139 15.14 -9.47 9.40
C GLY A 139 15.18 -10.78 10.18
N VAL A 140 15.84 -10.73 11.33
CA VAL A 140 15.85 -11.81 12.30
C VAL A 140 15.35 -11.26 13.62
N GLY A 141 14.36 -11.91 14.19
CA GLY A 141 13.82 -11.57 15.50
C GLY A 141 13.88 -12.73 16.48
N LEU A 142 13.73 -12.41 17.75
CA LEU A 142 13.59 -13.41 18.80
C LEU A 142 12.11 -13.56 19.12
N GLN A 143 11.61 -14.79 19.05
CA GLN A 143 10.22 -15.10 19.41
C GLN A 143 10.16 -16.16 20.50
N GLY A 144 9.33 -15.91 21.51
CA GLY A 144 9.00 -16.91 22.51
C GLY A 144 7.99 -17.91 21.98
N ILE A 145 8.32 -19.20 22.05
CA ILE A 145 7.43 -20.29 21.67
C ILE A 145 7.11 -21.11 22.90
N GLN A 146 5.84 -21.39 23.10
CA GLN A 146 5.32 -22.27 24.12
C GLN A 146 4.76 -23.53 23.47
N ASP A 147 5.35 -24.68 23.81
CA ASP A 147 4.80 -25.97 23.43
C ASP A 147 3.63 -26.36 24.33
N PHE A 148 2.71 -27.15 23.76
CA PHE A 148 1.56 -27.68 24.46
C PHE A 148 1.50 -29.21 24.34
N ASN A 149 1.00 -29.86 25.38
CA ASN A 149 0.66 -31.26 25.34
C ASN A 149 -0.63 -31.50 24.53
N GLU A 150 -0.95 -32.74 24.21
CA GLU A 150 -2.18 -33.09 23.46
C GLU A 150 -3.47 -32.67 24.20
N ASP A 151 -3.42 -32.54 25.52
CA ASP A 151 -4.53 -32.08 26.35
C ASP A 151 -4.66 -30.55 26.44
N GLY A 152 -3.80 -29.82 25.70
CA GLY A 152 -3.79 -28.35 25.69
C GLY A 152 -3.07 -27.70 26.88
N THR A 153 -2.44 -28.47 27.76
CA THR A 153 -1.64 -27.91 28.85
C THR A 153 -0.24 -27.50 28.36
N PRO A 154 0.35 -26.41 28.91
CA PRO A 154 1.70 -26.02 28.55
C PRO A 154 2.73 -27.11 28.83
N LYS A 155 3.60 -27.40 27.84
CA LYS A 155 4.70 -28.35 27.97
C LYS A 155 6.00 -27.59 28.24
N GLY A 156 6.38 -27.54 29.51
CA GLY A 156 7.57 -26.82 29.95
C GLY A 156 7.37 -25.29 29.98
N GLY A 157 8.47 -24.55 29.93
CA GLY A 157 8.47 -23.08 29.87
C GLY A 157 8.58 -22.55 28.45
N THR A 158 8.36 -21.24 28.26
CA THR A 158 8.58 -20.58 26.99
C THR A 158 10.05 -20.66 26.59
N THR A 159 10.30 -21.15 25.39
CA THR A 159 11.64 -21.19 24.78
C THR A 159 11.74 -20.07 23.75
N PHE A 160 12.84 -19.30 23.80
CA PHE A 160 13.08 -18.25 22.82
C PHE A 160 13.93 -18.81 21.68
N ILE A 161 13.40 -18.67 20.46
CA ILE A 161 14.10 -19.07 19.24
C ILE A 161 14.26 -17.86 18.30
N ARG A 162 15.28 -17.91 17.44
CA ARG A 162 15.44 -16.95 16.36
C ARG A 162 14.52 -17.33 15.21
N ILE A 163 13.81 -16.33 14.69
CA ILE A 163 12.97 -16.47 13.49
C ILE A 163 13.51 -15.52 12.44
N ALA A 164 13.86 -16.07 11.28
CA ALA A 164 14.11 -15.27 10.08
C ALA A 164 12.76 -14.86 9.48
N GLN A 165 12.63 -13.61 9.13
CA GLN A 165 11.48 -13.04 8.42
C GLN A 165 12.01 -12.38 7.16
N ASP A 166 11.61 -12.93 6.02
CA ASP A 166 11.96 -12.37 4.72
C ASP A 166 10.72 -11.79 4.04
N GLY A 167 10.95 -10.78 3.24
CA GLY A 167 9.93 -10.27 2.34
C GLY A 167 9.51 -11.34 1.33
N ASN A 168 8.32 -11.20 0.79
CA ASN A 168 7.82 -12.09 -0.24
C ASN A 168 7.63 -11.31 -1.55
N ALA A 169 8.55 -11.49 -2.50
CA ALA A 169 8.51 -10.82 -3.81
C ALA A 169 7.29 -11.25 -4.67
N ASN A 170 6.58 -12.31 -4.29
CA ASN A 170 5.41 -12.80 -5.00
C ASN A 170 4.08 -12.39 -4.32
N LEU A 171 4.11 -11.42 -3.40
CA LEU A 171 2.87 -10.85 -2.86
C LEU A 171 2.11 -10.17 -3.99
N SER A 172 0.90 -10.63 -4.22
CA SER A 172 -0.07 -9.96 -5.08
C SER A 172 -1.02 -9.09 -4.23
N PRO A 173 -1.61 -8.07 -4.85
CA PRO A 173 -2.60 -7.20 -4.23
C PRO A 173 -3.86 -7.93 -3.81
#